data_4eae24460ba915b21cadb68ebf92e055
#
_entry.id   4eae24460ba915b21cadb68ebf92e055
#
_cell.length_a   1.000
_cell.length_b   1.000
_cell.length_c   1.000
_cell.angle_alpha   90.00
_cell.angle_beta   90.00
_cell.angle_gamma   90.00
#
_symmetry.space_group_name_H-M   'P 1'
#
loop_
_entity.id
_entity.type
_entity.pdbx_description
1 polymer ?
#
loop_
_entity_poly.entity_id
_entity_poly.type
_entity_poly.pdbx_seq_one_letter_code
_entity_poly.pdbx_strand_id
1 'polypeptide(L)'
;MKELQNLMSIGDVAKSFGVCVATVRRWCKNGKFSRVIRTIGNQRRFDPDEVHEILHPNLDKRIMVGYARVSSYDQRSDLAAQAERLSHYGCQLVIKDLGSGLNCKKPGLKRLLRLLLLHRIGTLVLTHDDRLLRFGTELIYYIAHYMGTRVVILDEPEQQSFETELVKDVITLMTVFCARLYGKRSWKIRVKENTGIKSLSFR
;
A
#
# COMPACT_ATOMS: atom_id res chain seq x y z
N MET A 1 36.35 4.36 -2.16
CA MET A 1 36.35 4.31 -3.64
C MET A 1 35.05 3.58 -4.03
N LYS A 2 34.02 4.28 -4.54
CA LYS A 2 32.82 3.63 -5.06
C LYS A 2 33.21 2.89 -6.34
N GLU A 3 32.86 1.62 -6.40
CA GLU A 3 33.19 0.75 -7.52
C GLU A 3 32.56 1.25 -8.82
N LEU A 4 33.37 1.40 -9.84
CA LEU A 4 33.03 1.79 -11.23
C LEU A 4 32.19 0.71 -11.97
N GLN A 5 31.68 -0.30 -11.28
CA GLN A 5 31.21 -1.55 -11.88
C GLN A 5 29.79 -1.54 -12.42
N ASN A 6 29.00 -0.45 -12.29
CA ASN A 6 27.59 -0.51 -12.69
C ASN A 6 27.06 0.74 -13.42
N LEU A 7 27.90 1.41 -14.20
CA LEU A 7 27.49 2.60 -14.94
C LEU A 7 26.52 2.27 -16.09
N MET A 8 25.41 2.96 -16.16
CA MET A 8 24.40 2.80 -17.21
C MET A 8 24.88 3.38 -18.55
N SER A 9 24.55 2.71 -19.65
CA SER A 9 24.75 3.27 -20.99
C SER A 9 23.67 4.31 -21.31
N ILE A 10 23.95 5.17 -22.32
CA ILE A 10 22.95 6.15 -22.79
C ILE A 10 21.67 5.48 -23.32
N GLY A 11 21.79 4.25 -23.85
CA GLY A 11 20.65 3.45 -24.30
C GLY A 11 19.78 2.97 -23.13
N ASP A 12 20.41 2.53 -22.04
CA ASP A 12 19.70 2.08 -20.84
C ASP A 12 18.98 3.25 -20.17
N VAL A 13 19.64 4.42 -20.07
CA VAL A 13 19.01 5.65 -19.58
C VAL A 13 17.82 6.04 -20.45
N ALA A 14 17.94 5.99 -21.78
CA ALA A 14 16.84 6.28 -22.69
C ALA A 14 15.65 5.34 -22.48
N LYS A 15 15.91 4.04 -22.28
CA LYS A 15 14.88 3.04 -21.95
C LYS A 15 14.20 3.33 -20.61
N SER A 16 14.98 3.63 -19.56
CA SER A 16 14.45 3.92 -18.21
C SER A 16 13.50 5.13 -18.21
N PHE A 17 13.80 6.16 -19.01
CA PHE A 17 12.96 7.36 -19.16
C PHE A 17 11.85 7.22 -20.22
N GLY A 18 11.82 6.13 -20.98
CA GLY A 18 10.87 5.96 -22.09
C GLY A 18 11.07 6.98 -23.22
N VAL A 19 12.30 7.45 -23.47
CA VAL A 19 12.63 8.46 -24.47
C VAL A 19 13.70 7.96 -25.46
N CYS A 20 13.86 8.69 -26.58
CA CYS A 20 14.95 8.38 -27.51
C CYS A 20 16.32 8.89 -27.02
N VAL A 21 17.39 8.26 -27.48
CA VAL A 21 18.77 8.61 -27.15
C VAL A 21 19.10 10.08 -27.47
N ALA A 22 18.49 10.67 -28.51
CA ALA A 22 18.68 12.07 -28.87
C ALA A 22 18.18 13.01 -27.76
N THR A 23 17.09 12.66 -27.09
CA THR A 23 16.56 13.41 -25.93
C THR A 23 17.54 13.37 -24.77
N VAL A 24 18.12 12.22 -24.44
CA VAL A 24 19.13 12.10 -23.38
C VAL A 24 20.37 12.91 -23.70
N ARG A 25 20.83 12.92 -24.97
CA ARG A 25 21.94 13.77 -25.41
C ARG A 25 21.67 15.25 -25.21
N ARG A 26 20.43 15.71 -25.51
CA ARG A 26 19.98 17.10 -25.26
C ARG A 26 19.97 17.42 -23.78
N TRP A 27 19.49 16.50 -22.93
CA TRP A 27 19.51 16.67 -21.48
C TRP A 27 20.92 16.81 -20.91
N CYS A 28 21.88 16.01 -21.42
CA CYS A 28 23.26 16.15 -21.03
C CYS A 28 23.86 17.53 -21.44
N LYS A 29 23.48 18.05 -22.64
CA LYS A 29 23.90 19.39 -23.05
C LYS A 29 23.32 20.49 -22.16
N ASN A 30 22.10 20.28 -21.66
CA ASN A 30 21.40 21.23 -20.79
C ASN A 30 21.76 21.06 -19.31
N GLY A 31 22.80 20.25 -18.98
CA GLY A 31 23.23 20.07 -17.60
C GLY A 31 22.28 19.32 -16.67
N LYS A 32 21.34 18.54 -17.22
CA LYS A 32 20.38 17.77 -16.42
C LYS A 32 21.02 16.59 -15.67
N PHE A 33 22.19 16.15 -16.12
CA PHE A 33 22.98 15.12 -15.47
C PHE A 33 24.33 15.72 -15.06
N SER A 34 24.68 15.60 -13.80
CA SER A 34 25.92 16.14 -13.21
C SER A 34 27.02 15.08 -13.12
N ARG A 35 26.65 13.80 -12.99
CA ARG A 35 27.57 12.67 -12.78
C ARG A 35 27.78 11.84 -14.05
N VAL A 36 28.03 12.50 -15.19
CA VAL A 36 28.29 11.82 -16.46
C VAL A 36 29.78 11.59 -16.64
N ILE A 37 30.18 10.33 -16.75
CA ILE A 37 31.57 9.92 -17.01
C ILE A 37 31.72 9.59 -18.50
N ARG A 38 32.86 9.91 -19.09
CA ARG A 38 33.21 9.48 -20.44
C ARG A 38 34.25 8.37 -20.40
N THR A 39 34.00 7.31 -21.15
CA THR A 39 34.97 6.23 -21.35
C THR A 39 36.09 6.67 -22.27
N ILE A 40 37.18 5.90 -22.34
CA ILE A 40 38.32 6.13 -23.27
C ILE A 40 37.80 6.25 -24.72
N GLY A 41 36.76 5.51 -25.11
CA GLY A 41 36.08 5.60 -26.40
C GLY A 41 35.07 6.74 -26.52
N ASN A 42 35.15 7.76 -25.62
CA ASN A 42 34.28 8.95 -25.59
C ASN A 42 32.76 8.65 -25.43
N GLN A 43 32.43 7.47 -24.99
CA GLN A 43 31.01 7.11 -24.71
C GLN A 43 30.61 7.61 -23.34
N ARG A 44 29.37 8.16 -23.24
CA ARG A 44 28.81 8.60 -21.97
C ARG A 44 28.35 7.41 -21.13
N ARG A 45 28.67 7.46 -19.84
CA ARG A 45 28.21 6.56 -18.81
C ARG A 45 27.56 7.39 -17.69
N PHE A 46 26.49 6.89 -17.13
CA PHE A 46 25.65 7.58 -16.17
C PHE A 46 25.67 6.81 -14.84
N ASP A 47 25.69 7.56 -13.75
CA ASP A 47 25.54 7.02 -12.41
C ASP A 47 24.09 6.52 -12.25
N PRO A 48 23.86 5.22 -11.92
CA PRO A 48 22.51 4.69 -11.70
C PRO A 48 21.74 5.43 -10.61
N ASP A 49 22.42 5.87 -9.55
CA ASP A 49 21.81 6.60 -8.44
C ASP A 49 21.29 7.96 -8.93
N GLU A 50 22.05 8.70 -9.71
CA GLU A 50 21.61 9.97 -10.31
C GLU A 50 20.41 9.76 -11.26
N VAL A 51 20.47 8.72 -12.09
CA VAL A 51 19.36 8.38 -12.99
C VAL A 51 18.11 8.09 -12.21
N HIS A 52 18.23 7.36 -11.11
CA HIS A 52 17.11 7.03 -10.21
C HIS A 52 16.57 8.26 -9.47
N GLU A 53 17.45 9.15 -8.99
CA GLU A 53 17.08 10.43 -8.36
C GLU A 53 16.28 11.32 -9.32
N ILE A 54 16.68 11.40 -10.60
CA ILE A 54 16.00 12.20 -11.61
C ILE A 54 14.67 11.57 -12.05
N LEU A 55 14.60 10.23 -12.15
CA LEU A 55 13.36 9.51 -12.43
C LEU A 55 12.34 9.67 -11.30
N HIS A 56 12.82 9.74 -10.07
CA HIS A 56 11.99 9.77 -8.87
C HIS A 56 12.35 10.96 -7.96
N PRO A 57 12.14 12.20 -8.40
CA PRO A 57 12.59 13.41 -7.69
C PRO A 57 12.01 13.60 -6.29
N ASN A 58 11.08 12.73 -5.87
CA ASN A 58 10.47 12.77 -4.55
C ASN A 58 10.96 11.63 -3.62
N LEU A 59 11.96 10.83 -4.03
CA LEU A 59 12.49 9.76 -3.19
C LEU A 59 13.16 10.30 -1.91
N ASP A 60 13.90 11.41 -2.03
CA ASP A 60 14.53 12.08 -0.89
C ASP A 60 13.52 12.77 0.06
N LYS A 61 12.28 12.95 -0.40
CA LYS A 61 11.17 13.54 0.38
C LYS A 61 10.17 12.50 0.89
N ARG A 62 10.53 11.22 0.86
CA ARG A 62 9.66 10.18 1.40
C ARG A 62 9.59 10.31 2.92
N ILE A 63 8.37 10.24 3.42
CA ILE A 63 8.10 10.34 4.85
C ILE A 63 7.94 8.96 5.48
N MET A 64 8.17 8.89 6.78
CA MET A 64 7.78 7.76 7.60
C MET A 64 6.32 7.93 8.02
N VAL A 65 5.48 6.96 7.66
CA VAL A 65 4.04 6.98 7.91
C VAL A 65 3.67 5.87 8.87
N GLY A 66 3.01 6.20 9.95
CA GLY A 66 2.37 5.27 10.85
C GLY A 66 0.92 5.03 10.47
N TYR A 67 0.41 3.80 10.63
CA TYR A 67 -1.01 3.52 10.48
C TYR A 67 -1.54 2.83 11.72
N ALA A 68 -2.60 3.40 12.30
CA ALA A 68 -3.29 2.91 13.48
C ALA A 68 -4.77 2.62 13.17
N ARG A 69 -5.31 1.55 13.73
CA ARG A 69 -6.71 1.16 13.55
C ARG A 69 -7.28 0.50 14.80
N VAL A 70 -8.54 0.82 15.07
CA VAL A 70 -9.38 0.06 16.01
C VAL A 70 -10.72 -0.25 15.35
N SER A 71 -11.40 -1.30 15.79
CA SER A 71 -12.64 -1.78 15.17
C SER A 71 -13.88 -1.01 15.64
N SER A 72 -13.91 -0.50 16.86
CA SER A 72 -15.07 0.16 17.46
C SER A 72 -14.73 1.47 18.18
N TYR A 73 -15.76 2.25 18.43
CA TYR A 73 -15.66 3.56 19.12
C TYR A 73 -15.15 3.43 20.57
N ASP A 74 -15.46 2.32 21.23
CA ASP A 74 -15.08 2.06 22.62
C ASP A 74 -13.56 1.92 22.79
N GLN A 75 -12.85 1.63 21.71
CA GLN A 75 -11.40 1.45 21.66
C GLN A 75 -10.65 2.76 21.26
N ARG A 76 -11.26 3.93 21.44
CA ARG A 76 -10.59 5.19 21.09
C ARG A 76 -9.33 5.48 21.90
N SER A 77 -9.29 5.06 23.16
CA SER A 77 -8.09 5.12 24.00
C SER A 77 -6.94 4.34 23.36
N ASP A 78 -7.22 3.13 22.86
CA ASP A 78 -6.23 2.26 22.23
C ASP A 78 -5.75 2.85 20.90
N LEU A 79 -6.67 3.48 20.13
CA LEU A 79 -6.29 4.20 18.91
C LEU A 79 -5.36 5.38 19.21
N ALA A 80 -5.61 6.09 20.31
CA ALA A 80 -4.76 7.19 20.74
C ALA A 80 -3.38 6.68 21.18
N ALA A 81 -3.33 5.61 21.97
CA ALA A 81 -2.08 4.98 22.42
C ALA A 81 -1.26 4.46 21.23
N GLN A 82 -1.89 3.76 20.26
CA GLN A 82 -1.22 3.34 19.03
C GLN A 82 -0.61 4.53 18.29
N ALA A 83 -1.37 5.60 18.13
CA ALA A 83 -0.91 6.77 17.39
C ALA A 83 0.23 7.51 18.11
N GLU A 84 0.20 7.58 19.42
CA GLU A 84 1.27 8.16 20.24
C GLU A 84 2.56 7.36 20.09
N ARG A 85 2.50 6.03 20.14
CA ARG A 85 3.65 5.15 19.93
C ARG A 85 4.27 5.33 18.55
N LEU A 86 3.43 5.37 17.50
CA LEU A 86 3.90 5.60 16.15
C LEU A 86 4.57 6.98 16.02
N SER A 87 4.05 7.99 16.71
CA SER A 87 4.67 9.32 16.75
C SER A 87 6.01 9.31 17.47
N HIS A 88 6.11 8.61 18.62
CA HIS A 88 7.37 8.45 19.36
C HIS A 88 8.42 7.64 18.58
N TYR A 89 7.98 6.68 17.75
CA TYR A 89 8.88 5.95 16.85
C TYR A 89 9.49 6.83 15.75
N GLY A 90 8.95 8.05 15.53
CA GLY A 90 9.44 9.02 14.56
C GLY A 90 8.60 9.15 13.30
N CYS A 91 7.35 8.63 13.27
CA CYS A 91 6.45 8.83 12.15
C CYS A 91 6.09 10.31 11.99
N GLN A 92 6.38 10.89 10.80
CA GLN A 92 6.01 12.28 10.49
C GLN A 92 4.51 12.43 10.22
N LEU A 93 3.85 11.35 9.84
CA LEU A 93 2.41 11.30 9.63
C LEU A 93 1.83 10.03 10.24
N VAL A 94 0.82 10.17 11.09
CA VAL A 94 0.06 9.02 11.60
C VAL A 94 -1.35 9.06 11.04
N ILE A 95 -1.71 8.04 10.27
CA ILE A 95 -3.04 7.84 9.71
C ILE A 95 -3.85 6.97 10.68
N LYS A 96 -5.03 7.45 11.06
CA LYS A 96 -5.93 6.77 11.99
C LYS A 96 -7.20 6.36 11.29
N ASP A 97 -7.66 5.13 11.49
CA ASP A 97 -8.95 4.64 11.01
C ASP A 97 -9.75 4.00 12.15
N LEU A 98 -11.05 4.19 12.08
CA LEU A 98 -12.03 3.52 12.92
C LEU A 98 -12.87 2.59 12.03
N GLY A 99 -12.89 1.32 12.35
CA GLY A 99 -13.66 0.31 11.63
C GLY A 99 -12.98 -1.04 11.52
N SER A 100 -13.77 -2.07 11.21
CA SER A 100 -13.31 -3.44 11.09
C SER A 100 -12.15 -3.61 10.11
N GLY A 101 -11.26 -4.56 10.40
CA GLY A 101 -10.19 -5.01 9.51
C GLY A 101 -10.69 -5.56 8.17
N LEU A 102 -11.96 -5.97 8.09
CA LEU A 102 -12.59 -6.43 6.84
C LEU A 102 -12.99 -5.30 5.89
N ASN A 103 -13.07 -4.07 6.40
CA ASN A 103 -13.51 -2.93 5.58
C ASN A 103 -12.35 -2.30 4.81
N CYS A 104 -12.23 -2.60 3.53
CA CYS A 104 -11.26 -1.97 2.63
C CYS A 104 -11.63 -0.55 2.18
N LYS A 105 -12.82 -0.04 2.56
CA LYS A 105 -13.29 1.30 2.15
C LYS A 105 -12.94 2.41 3.14
N LYS A 106 -12.18 2.10 4.19
CA LYS A 106 -11.74 3.08 5.20
C LYS A 106 -11.00 4.26 4.57
N PRO A 107 -11.28 5.50 4.99
CA PRO A 107 -10.69 6.70 4.39
C PRO A 107 -9.18 6.77 4.61
N GLY A 108 -8.68 6.40 5.78
CA GLY A 108 -7.26 6.38 6.10
C GLY A 108 -6.51 5.34 5.27
N LEU A 109 -7.07 4.12 5.12
CA LEU A 109 -6.49 3.09 4.27
C LEU A 109 -6.39 3.55 2.81
N LYS A 110 -7.42 4.21 2.28
CA LYS A 110 -7.38 4.79 0.93
C LYS A 110 -6.32 5.88 0.81
N ARG A 111 -6.17 6.72 1.84
CA ARG A 111 -5.12 7.74 1.90
C ARG A 111 -3.73 7.10 1.92
N LEU A 112 -3.54 6.05 2.72
CA LEU A 112 -2.30 5.29 2.79
C LEU A 112 -1.92 4.72 1.42
N LEU A 113 -2.85 4.00 0.77
CA LEU A 113 -2.63 3.43 -0.56
C LEU A 113 -2.28 4.50 -1.60
N ARG A 114 -2.97 5.65 -1.57
CA ARG A 114 -2.64 6.77 -2.45
C ARG A 114 -1.21 7.26 -2.23
N LEU A 115 -0.78 7.41 -0.98
CA LEU A 115 0.58 7.86 -0.65
C LEU A 115 1.64 6.82 -1.07
N LEU A 116 1.35 5.52 -0.92
CA LEU A 116 2.21 4.43 -1.40
C LEU A 116 2.39 4.51 -2.92
N LEU A 117 1.28 4.55 -3.67
CA LEU A 117 1.30 4.60 -5.14
C LEU A 117 1.93 5.87 -5.70
N LEU A 118 1.93 6.96 -4.94
CA LEU A 118 2.62 8.21 -5.29
C LEU A 118 4.09 8.24 -4.84
N HIS A 119 4.65 7.12 -4.39
CA HIS A 119 6.02 7.03 -3.88
C HIS A 119 6.36 8.05 -2.77
N ARG A 120 5.37 8.42 -1.93
CA ARG A 120 5.55 9.39 -0.85
C ARG A 120 6.01 8.77 0.47
N ILE A 121 5.93 7.45 0.60
CA ILE A 121 6.24 6.73 1.83
C ILE A 121 7.58 6.02 1.67
N GLY A 122 8.54 6.35 2.53
CA GLY A 122 9.82 5.65 2.65
C GLY A 122 9.72 4.45 3.59
N THR A 123 9.03 4.66 4.73
CA THR A 123 8.80 3.61 5.73
C THR A 123 7.35 3.66 6.19
N LEU A 124 6.66 2.53 6.12
CA LEU A 124 5.35 2.30 6.73
C LEU A 124 5.55 1.59 8.06
N VAL A 125 5.04 2.16 9.14
CA VAL A 125 5.16 1.61 10.49
C VAL A 125 3.79 1.20 11.00
N LEU A 126 3.70 -0.01 11.54
CA LEU A 126 2.51 -0.58 12.14
C LEU A 126 2.82 -1.00 13.57
N THR A 127 1.85 -0.91 14.46
CA THR A 127 1.96 -1.48 15.81
C THR A 127 1.83 -3.00 15.80
N HIS A 128 0.97 -3.52 14.92
CA HIS A 128 0.70 -4.94 14.70
C HIS A 128 0.39 -5.22 13.24
N ASP A 129 0.63 -6.44 12.79
CA ASP A 129 0.40 -6.91 11.42
C ASP A 129 -1.08 -6.77 11.00
N ASP A 130 -2.01 -7.07 11.89
CA ASP A 130 -3.46 -7.01 11.64
C ASP A 130 -4.06 -5.59 11.59
N ARG A 131 -3.26 -4.55 11.83
CA ARG A 131 -3.77 -3.16 11.85
C ARG A 131 -4.17 -2.65 10.48
N LEU A 132 -3.56 -3.14 9.39
CA LEU A 132 -3.96 -2.74 8.03
C LEU A 132 -5.30 -3.34 7.63
N LEU A 133 -5.31 -4.64 7.44
CA LEU A 133 -6.47 -5.44 7.06
C LEU A 133 -6.47 -6.74 7.86
N ARG A 134 -7.64 -7.36 8.01
CA ARG A 134 -7.74 -8.69 8.59
C ARG A 134 -7.35 -9.78 7.59
N PHE A 135 -7.62 -9.54 6.31
CA PHE A 135 -7.25 -10.40 5.19
C PHE A 135 -6.66 -9.57 4.05
N GLY A 136 -5.65 -10.11 3.39
CA GLY A 136 -5.02 -9.47 2.23
C GLY A 136 -3.99 -8.38 2.60
N THR A 137 -3.48 -8.37 3.81
CA THR A 137 -2.38 -7.48 4.24
C THR A 137 -1.15 -7.72 3.37
N GLU A 138 -0.90 -8.97 2.98
CA GLU A 138 0.20 -9.39 2.11
C GLU A 138 0.17 -8.64 0.76
N LEU A 139 -1.02 -8.38 0.21
CA LEU A 139 -1.14 -7.60 -1.02
C LEU A 139 -0.63 -6.15 -0.83
N ILE A 140 -0.93 -5.55 0.31
CA ILE A 140 -0.43 -4.20 0.63
C ILE A 140 1.08 -4.22 0.84
N TYR A 141 1.61 -5.25 1.48
CA TYR A 141 3.05 -5.42 1.65
C TYR A 141 3.76 -5.62 0.32
N TYR A 142 3.17 -6.41 -0.58
CA TYR A 142 3.70 -6.57 -1.93
C TYR A 142 3.74 -5.23 -2.69
N ILE A 143 2.65 -4.45 -2.63
CA ILE A 143 2.61 -3.10 -3.23
C ILE A 143 3.66 -2.19 -2.59
N ALA A 144 3.77 -2.18 -1.26
CA ALA A 144 4.75 -1.38 -0.55
C ALA A 144 6.18 -1.73 -0.97
N HIS A 145 6.49 -3.02 -1.05
CA HIS A 145 7.79 -3.52 -1.52
C HIS A 145 8.07 -3.08 -2.95
N TYR A 146 7.11 -3.24 -3.86
CA TYR A 146 7.24 -2.82 -5.26
C TYR A 146 7.44 -1.31 -5.40
N MET A 147 6.81 -0.51 -4.52
CA MET A 147 6.97 0.94 -4.46
C MET A 147 8.25 1.36 -3.70
N GLY A 148 9.09 0.43 -3.27
CA GLY A 148 10.32 0.69 -2.52
C GLY A 148 10.07 1.26 -1.13
N THR A 149 8.92 0.94 -0.50
CA THR A 149 8.57 1.31 0.87
C THR A 149 8.96 0.19 1.81
N ARG A 150 9.74 0.50 2.84
CA ARG A 150 10.05 -0.44 3.93
C ARG A 150 8.85 -0.55 4.86
N VAL A 151 8.46 -1.77 5.23
CA VAL A 151 7.43 -2.02 6.25
C VAL A 151 8.12 -2.42 7.56
N VAL A 152 7.70 -1.80 8.65
CA VAL A 152 8.18 -2.08 10.02
C VAL A 152 6.97 -2.35 10.89
N ILE A 153 7.00 -3.47 11.61
CA ILE A 153 5.99 -3.86 12.60
C ILE A 153 6.66 -3.78 13.97
N LEU A 154 6.03 -3.09 14.91
CA LEU A 154 6.62 -2.81 16.22
C LEU A 154 6.44 -3.97 17.21
N ASP A 155 5.82 -5.07 16.82
CA ASP A 155 5.51 -6.28 17.60
C ASP A 155 5.17 -5.97 19.07
N GLU A 156 3.89 -5.79 19.35
CA GLU A 156 3.39 -5.69 20.72
C GLU A 156 2.94 -7.05 21.24
N PRO A 157 3.13 -7.31 22.54
CA PRO A 157 2.49 -8.45 23.17
C PRO A 157 0.97 -8.35 22.96
N GLU A 158 0.37 -9.44 22.48
CA GLU A 158 -1.07 -9.54 22.21
C GLU A 158 -1.89 -9.07 23.42
N GLN A 159 -2.65 -8.00 23.23
CA GLN A 159 -3.67 -7.63 24.19
C GLN A 159 -4.90 -8.50 23.94
N GLN A 160 -5.60 -8.90 25.01
CA GLN A 160 -6.85 -9.66 24.99
C GLN A 160 -7.93 -9.09 24.04
N SER A 161 -7.75 -7.86 23.57
CA SER A 161 -8.61 -7.20 22.57
C SER A 161 -8.57 -7.86 21.20
N PHE A 162 -7.46 -8.52 20.81
CA PHE A 162 -7.27 -9.11 19.48
C PHE A 162 -8.25 -10.26 19.20
N GLU A 163 -8.35 -11.24 20.11
CA GLU A 163 -9.27 -12.36 19.96
C GLU A 163 -10.72 -11.90 19.89
N THR A 164 -11.08 -10.92 20.74
CA THR A 164 -12.42 -10.35 20.76
C THR A 164 -12.74 -9.63 19.44
N GLU A 165 -11.80 -8.92 18.87
CA GLU A 165 -11.94 -8.28 17.54
C GLU A 165 -12.09 -9.33 16.43
N LEU A 166 -11.27 -10.38 16.46
CA LEU A 166 -11.32 -11.46 15.48
C LEU A 166 -12.70 -12.14 15.49
N VAL A 167 -13.21 -12.49 16.67
CA VAL A 167 -14.54 -13.08 16.83
C VAL A 167 -15.64 -12.17 16.28
N LYS A 168 -15.61 -10.87 16.59
CA LYS A 168 -16.56 -9.88 16.05
C LYS A 168 -16.50 -9.80 14.53
N ASP A 169 -15.30 -9.80 13.97
CA ASP A 169 -15.08 -9.76 12.52
C ASP A 169 -15.64 -11.02 11.84
N VAL A 170 -15.41 -12.21 12.42
CA VAL A 170 -15.97 -13.47 11.90
C VAL A 170 -17.50 -13.48 11.97
N ILE A 171 -18.10 -13.06 13.10
CA ILE A 171 -19.56 -12.95 13.24
C ILE A 171 -20.13 -11.99 12.19
N THR A 172 -19.49 -10.85 11.97
CA THR A 172 -19.91 -9.86 10.96
C THR A 172 -19.86 -10.46 9.56
N LEU A 173 -18.78 -11.17 9.22
CA LEU A 173 -18.63 -11.87 7.93
C LEU A 173 -19.73 -12.90 7.72
N MET A 174 -19.99 -13.75 8.73
CA MET A 174 -21.03 -14.77 8.70
C MET A 174 -22.42 -14.16 8.56
N THR A 175 -22.70 -13.07 9.27
CA THR A 175 -23.99 -12.35 9.19
C THR A 175 -24.21 -11.80 7.77
N VAL A 176 -23.20 -11.14 7.18
CA VAL A 176 -23.29 -10.63 5.80
C VAL A 176 -23.44 -11.76 4.79
N PHE A 177 -22.73 -12.87 4.98
CA PHE A 177 -22.84 -14.06 4.14
C PHE A 177 -24.24 -14.65 4.19
N CYS A 178 -24.78 -14.90 5.40
CA CYS A 178 -26.12 -15.41 5.61
C CYS A 178 -27.18 -14.47 5.02
N ALA A 179 -27.09 -13.18 5.26
CA ALA A 179 -28.03 -12.20 4.70
C ALA A 179 -28.05 -12.23 3.16
N ARG A 180 -26.88 -12.34 2.51
CA ARG A 180 -26.80 -12.47 1.04
C ARG A 180 -27.33 -13.79 0.53
N LEU A 181 -27.09 -14.89 1.25
CA LEU A 181 -27.56 -16.23 0.88
C LEU A 181 -29.08 -16.31 0.96
N TYR A 182 -29.64 -15.87 2.09
CA TYR A 182 -31.09 -15.89 2.32
C TYR A 182 -31.84 -14.82 1.52
N GLY A 183 -31.26 -13.63 1.36
CA GLY A 183 -31.83 -12.58 0.53
C GLY A 183 -32.02 -12.99 -0.92
N LYS A 184 -31.06 -13.72 -1.49
CA LYS A 184 -31.18 -14.28 -2.85
C LYS A 184 -32.29 -15.36 -2.94
N ARG A 185 -32.49 -16.18 -1.89
CA ARG A 185 -33.56 -17.18 -1.86
C ARG A 185 -34.92 -16.51 -1.76
N SER A 186 -35.08 -15.53 -0.88
CA SER A 186 -36.34 -14.79 -0.73
C SER A 186 -36.75 -14.07 -2.02
N TRP A 187 -35.77 -13.45 -2.75
CA TRP A 187 -36.05 -12.81 -4.02
C TRP A 187 -36.51 -13.82 -5.08
N LYS A 188 -35.86 -14.99 -5.18
CA LYS A 188 -36.25 -16.07 -6.12
C LYS A 188 -37.64 -16.62 -5.83
N ILE A 189 -38.04 -16.72 -4.56
CA ILE A 189 -39.39 -17.18 -4.18
C ILE A 189 -40.41 -16.12 -4.60
N ARG A 190 -40.22 -14.84 -4.29
CA ARG A 190 -41.13 -13.75 -4.68
C ARG A 190 -41.28 -13.62 -6.20
N VAL A 191 -40.22 -13.78 -6.96
CA VAL A 191 -40.26 -13.73 -8.44
C VAL A 191 -41.09 -14.92 -8.97
N LYS A 192 -40.95 -16.11 -8.39
CA LYS A 192 -41.76 -17.28 -8.77
C LYS A 192 -43.25 -17.12 -8.45
N GLU A 193 -43.59 -16.52 -7.29
CA GLU A 193 -44.96 -16.21 -6.91
C GLU A 193 -45.60 -15.18 -7.84
N ASN A 194 -44.85 -14.11 -8.23
CA ASN A 194 -45.37 -13.07 -9.10
C ASN A 194 -45.50 -13.50 -10.58
N THR A 195 -44.74 -14.52 -11.02
CA THR A 195 -44.76 -15.00 -12.42
C THR A 195 -45.71 -16.18 -12.66
N GLY A 196 -46.43 -16.63 -11.63
CA GLY A 196 -47.44 -17.69 -11.76
C GLY A 196 -46.89 -19.08 -12.17
N ILE A 197 -45.60 -19.27 -12.18
CA ILE A 197 -44.98 -20.54 -12.56
C ILE A 197 -44.93 -21.44 -11.32
N LYS A 198 -45.99 -22.22 -11.10
CA LYS A 198 -45.95 -23.37 -10.21
C LYS A 198 -44.99 -24.41 -10.78
N SER A 199 -43.79 -24.53 -10.22
CA SER A 199 -42.93 -25.67 -10.50
C SER A 199 -43.56 -26.91 -9.87
N LEU A 200 -44.10 -27.80 -10.67
CA LEU A 200 -44.43 -29.16 -10.27
C LEU A 200 -43.13 -29.83 -9.79
N SER A 201 -43.10 -30.16 -8.49
CA SER A 201 -42.06 -31.01 -7.93
C SER A 201 -42.34 -32.44 -8.36
N PHE A 202 -41.53 -32.99 -9.24
CA PHE A 202 -41.45 -34.45 -9.38
C PHE A 202 -40.59 -35.01 -8.25
N ARG A 203 -41.11 -36.10 -7.67
CA ARG A 203 -40.56 -36.91 -6.56
C ARG A 203 -39.14 -37.41 -6.80
#